data_968a2df0ca41cddaeaee4f0422932550
#
_entry.id   968a2df0ca41cddaeaee4f0422932550
#
_cell.length_a   1.000
_cell.length_b   1.000
_cell.length_c   1.000
_cell.angle_alpha   90.00
_cell.angle_beta   90.00
_cell.angle_gamma   90.00
#
_symmetry.space_group_name_H-M   'P 1'
#
loop_
_entity.id
_entity.type
_entity.pdbx_description
1 polymer ?
#
loop_
_entity_poly.entity_id
_entity_poly.type
_entity_poly.pdbx_seq_one_letter_code
_entity_poly.pdbx_strand_id
1 'polypeptide(L)'
;MAQNRIQFQKSLSLRELLDTYGTEAQCAAALEKMRWPQGYICPDCESKSHCVVWHGKVKTFQCNRCHAQMTITSRSIFHSTKLPLTTWFQAIYFLSQTKNNVSALELTRLLGVCYRTAWRVKHKIMQVMCEREQMTILAGRVEVDDAYLGGERSGGTVGRGSENKIPFVAAVETNDQGHPKRAVFSPVKAFNSAEIAAWACCNLSASAIVISDGFACFRAVVASGCTHQPEVIGKGRKSISLQCFKWVNTILGNLKSAINGTYHGFDFAKYANRYLSEIQYRFNRRFDLRSMFARLLLSGIKTGKRTEAWLRVAEDSR
;
A
#
# COMPACT_ATOMS: atom_id res chain seq x y z
N MET A 1 -12.67 -27.55 -13.61
CA MET A 1 -12.78 -26.09 -13.54
C MET A 1 -11.65 -25.49 -14.35
N ALA A 2 -11.94 -24.51 -15.23
CA ALA A 2 -10.89 -23.78 -15.93
C ALA A 2 -10.03 -23.00 -14.93
N GLN A 3 -8.71 -23.24 -14.91
CA GLN A 3 -7.80 -22.55 -14.02
C GLN A 3 -7.66 -21.09 -14.48
N ASN A 4 -7.97 -20.16 -13.59
CA ASN A 4 -7.74 -18.74 -13.85
C ASN A 4 -6.23 -18.44 -13.79
N ARG A 5 -5.62 -18.17 -14.95
CA ARG A 5 -4.17 -17.90 -15.07
C ARG A 5 -3.67 -16.80 -14.12
N ILE A 6 -4.52 -15.84 -13.75
CA ILE A 6 -4.18 -14.76 -12.82
C ILE A 6 -4.00 -15.28 -11.40
N GLN A 7 -4.84 -16.22 -10.96
CA GLN A 7 -4.76 -16.79 -9.61
C GLN A 7 -3.60 -17.78 -9.46
N PHE A 8 -3.14 -18.38 -10.55
CA PHE A 8 -2.09 -19.40 -10.57
C PHE A 8 -0.75 -18.88 -11.10
N GLN A 9 -0.47 -17.59 -10.93
CA GLN A 9 0.83 -17.04 -11.26
C GLN A 9 1.93 -17.60 -10.37
N LYS A 10 3.10 -17.78 -10.96
CA LYS A 10 4.31 -18.11 -10.20
C LYS A 10 4.71 -16.92 -9.34
N SER A 11 4.63 -17.10 -8.01
CA SER A 11 5.16 -16.16 -7.02
C SER A 11 6.61 -16.49 -6.66
N LEU A 12 7.25 -15.65 -5.86
CA LEU A 12 8.51 -16.00 -5.20
C LEU A 12 8.19 -16.99 -4.07
N SER A 13 8.76 -18.20 -4.12
CA SER A 13 8.61 -19.16 -3.03
C SER A 13 9.50 -18.82 -1.83
N LEU A 14 9.16 -19.33 -0.64
CA LEU A 14 10.01 -19.15 0.55
C LEU A 14 11.39 -19.78 0.36
N ARG A 15 11.46 -20.91 -0.33
CA ARG A 15 12.72 -21.59 -0.65
C ARG A 15 13.60 -20.71 -1.52
N GLU A 16 13.06 -20.19 -2.64
CA GLU A 16 13.80 -19.27 -3.51
C GLU A 16 14.25 -18.01 -2.77
N LEU A 17 13.42 -17.48 -1.83
CA LEU A 17 13.82 -16.36 -0.98
C LEU A 17 15.03 -16.72 -0.12
N LEU A 18 15.01 -17.86 0.55
CA LEU A 18 16.10 -18.30 1.44
C LEU A 18 17.35 -18.65 0.65
N ASP A 19 17.24 -19.27 -0.50
CA ASP A 19 18.37 -19.58 -1.39
C ASP A 19 19.05 -18.27 -1.88
N THR A 20 18.27 -17.22 -2.14
CA THR A 20 18.79 -15.95 -2.71
C THR A 20 19.20 -14.94 -1.64
N TYR A 21 18.49 -14.91 -0.50
CA TYR A 21 18.59 -13.87 0.54
C TYR A 21 18.63 -14.45 1.96
N GLY A 22 19.06 -15.71 2.11
CA GLY A 22 19.06 -16.39 3.39
C GLY A 22 20.14 -15.92 4.37
N THR A 23 21.17 -15.21 3.88
CA THR A 23 22.24 -14.69 4.72
C THR A 23 22.27 -13.16 4.75
N GLU A 24 22.82 -12.60 5.82
CA GLU A 24 22.98 -11.14 5.98
C GLU A 24 23.85 -10.55 4.85
N ALA A 25 24.88 -11.27 4.42
CA ALA A 25 25.75 -10.86 3.32
C ALA A 25 24.99 -10.79 1.98
N GLN A 26 24.16 -11.78 1.67
CA GLN A 26 23.31 -11.78 0.46
C GLN A 26 22.30 -10.61 0.48
N CYS A 27 21.65 -10.37 1.62
CA CYS A 27 20.73 -9.25 1.79
C CYS A 27 21.45 -7.90 1.61
N ALA A 28 22.64 -7.74 2.22
CA ALA A 28 23.44 -6.53 2.11
C ALA A 28 23.88 -6.26 0.67
N ALA A 29 24.36 -7.27 -0.03
CA ALA A 29 24.76 -7.17 -1.44
C ALA A 29 23.58 -6.80 -2.35
N ALA A 30 22.39 -7.38 -2.10
CA ALA A 30 21.19 -7.05 -2.83
C ALA A 30 20.76 -5.59 -2.62
N LEU A 31 20.74 -5.10 -1.38
CA LEU A 31 20.44 -3.70 -1.07
C LEU A 31 21.45 -2.74 -1.69
N GLU A 32 22.74 -3.05 -1.63
CA GLU A 32 23.81 -2.24 -2.24
C GLU A 32 23.61 -2.11 -3.75
N LYS A 33 23.39 -3.24 -4.44
CA LYS A 33 23.13 -3.29 -5.88
C LYS A 33 21.86 -2.52 -6.28
N MET A 34 20.79 -2.64 -5.49
CA MET A 34 19.53 -1.91 -5.74
C MET A 34 19.68 -0.41 -5.49
N ARG A 35 20.47 -0.02 -4.49
CA ARG A 35 20.70 1.38 -4.14
C ARG A 35 21.61 2.09 -5.15
N TRP A 36 22.64 1.41 -5.59
CA TRP A 36 23.65 1.92 -6.51
C TRP A 36 23.90 0.94 -7.67
N PRO A 37 22.98 0.85 -8.63
CA PRO A 37 23.10 -0.11 -9.74
C PRO A 37 24.35 0.07 -10.59
N GLN A 38 24.89 1.29 -10.64
CA GLN A 38 26.10 1.69 -11.39
C GLN A 38 27.27 2.06 -10.47
N GLY A 39 27.26 1.58 -9.23
CA GLY A 39 28.21 1.95 -8.20
C GLY A 39 27.79 3.16 -7.36
N TYR A 40 28.54 3.40 -6.28
CA TYR A 40 28.22 4.44 -5.30
C TYR A 40 28.15 5.83 -5.95
N ILE A 41 27.14 6.57 -5.56
CA ILE A 41 26.98 8.02 -5.86
C ILE A 41 26.65 8.71 -4.53
N CYS A 42 27.43 9.72 -4.18
CA CYS A 42 27.20 10.51 -2.98
C CYS A 42 25.89 11.31 -3.12
N PRO A 43 24.92 11.18 -2.20
CA PRO A 43 23.67 11.93 -2.31
C PRO A 43 23.77 13.42 -1.94
N ASP A 44 24.92 13.85 -1.40
CA ASP A 44 25.12 15.23 -0.97
C ASP A 44 25.92 16.08 -1.99
N CYS A 45 26.80 15.44 -2.77
CA CYS A 45 27.63 16.16 -3.77
C CYS A 45 27.77 15.43 -5.11
N GLU A 46 27.04 14.32 -5.31
CA GLU A 46 26.97 13.52 -6.54
C GLU A 46 28.33 12.92 -7.01
N SER A 47 29.37 13.01 -6.19
CA SER A 47 30.69 12.41 -6.48
C SER A 47 30.57 10.88 -6.46
N LYS A 48 31.25 10.24 -7.42
CA LYS A 48 31.40 8.77 -7.49
C LYS A 48 32.63 8.28 -6.71
N SER A 49 33.59 9.19 -6.41
CA SER A 49 34.82 8.85 -5.69
C SER A 49 34.51 8.62 -4.22
N HIS A 50 34.84 7.45 -3.72
CA HIS A 50 34.60 7.05 -2.34
C HIS A 50 35.62 6.03 -1.85
N CYS A 51 35.74 5.90 -0.54
CA CYS A 51 36.40 4.78 0.11
C CYS A 51 35.38 4.03 0.99
N VAL A 52 35.72 2.80 1.34
CA VAL A 52 34.95 1.98 2.26
C VAL A 52 35.65 1.95 3.60
N VAL A 53 34.93 2.36 4.64
CA VAL A 53 35.40 2.33 6.03
C VAL A 53 34.55 1.33 6.80
N TRP A 54 35.16 0.55 7.65
CA TRP A 54 34.47 -0.41 8.49
C TRP A 54 34.39 0.08 9.93
N HIS A 55 33.17 0.21 10.44
CA HIS A 55 32.90 0.46 11.85
C HIS A 55 32.40 -0.85 12.51
N GLY A 56 33.34 -1.64 13.04
CA GLY A 56 33.04 -3.00 13.45
C GLY A 56 32.60 -3.85 12.24
N LYS A 57 31.38 -4.38 12.28
CA LYS A 57 30.79 -5.16 11.17
C LYS A 57 30.02 -4.30 10.14
N VAL A 58 29.97 -2.99 10.33
CA VAL A 58 29.16 -2.11 9.50
C VAL A 58 30.00 -1.51 8.37
N LYS A 59 29.68 -1.89 7.12
CA LYS A 59 30.26 -1.30 5.90
C LYS A 59 29.73 0.11 5.71
N THR A 60 30.60 1.11 5.68
CA THR A 60 30.29 2.53 5.53
C THR A 60 31.00 3.08 4.30
N PHE A 61 30.27 3.75 3.45
CA PHE A 61 30.81 4.44 2.29
C PHE A 61 31.10 5.88 2.67
N GLN A 62 32.33 6.32 2.50
CA GLN A 62 32.74 7.70 2.74
C GLN A 62 33.07 8.37 1.41
N CYS A 63 32.42 9.47 1.13
CA CYS A 63 32.70 10.28 -0.06
C CYS A 63 34.09 10.95 0.06
N ASN A 64 34.94 10.79 -0.95
CA ASN A 64 36.25 11.42 -0.93
C ASN A 64 36.22 12.94 -1.16
N ARG A 65 35.09 13.49 -1.69
CA ARG A 65 34.93 14.91 -1.97
C ARG A 65 34.38 15.68 -0.78
N CYS A 66 33.26 15.24 -0.19
CA CYS A 66 32.57 15.96 0.88
C CYS A 66 32.63 15.26 2.24
N HIS A 67 33.31 14.12 2.33
CA HIS A 67 33.51 13.30 3.53
C HIS A 67 32.20 12.80 4.17
N ALA A 68 31.06 12.94 3.51
CA ALA A 68 29.78 12.38 3.97
C ALA A 68 29.88 10.86 4.06
N GLN A 69 29.45 10.32 5.20
CA GLN A 69 29.43 8.89 5.46
C GLN A 69 28.01 8.33 5.38
N MET A 70 27.87 7.17 4.77
CA MET A 70 26.58 6.46 4.74
C MET A 70 26.73 4.95 4.63
N THR A 71 25.78 4.27 5.24
CA THR A 71 25.62 2.82 5.12
C THR A 71 24.60 2.48 4.03
N ILE A 72 24.50 1.22 3.65
CA ILE A 72 23.47 0.74 2.71
C ILE A 72 22.03 1.00 3.20
N THR A 73 21.83 1.14 4.51
CA THR A 73 20.53 1.39 5.13
C THR A 73 20.24 2.87 5.41
N SER A 74 21.23 3.75 5.28
CA SER A 74 21.08 5.18 5.57
C SER A 74 19.99 5.83 4.72
N ARG A 75 19.24 6.78 5.30
CA ARG A 75 18.18 7.55 4.62
C ARG A 75 17.07 6.71 3.97
N SER A 76 16.84 5.49 4.45
CA SER A 76 15.79 4.59 3.98
C SER A 76 14.86 4.18 5.12
N ILE A 77 13.85 3.34 4.85
CA ILE A 77 13.02 2.77 5.93
C ILE A 77 13.84 1.90 6.89
N PHE A 78 14.98 1.38 6.41
CA PHE A 78 15.92 0.56 7.18
C PHE A 78 16.88 1.39 8.04
N HIS A 79 16.81 2.72 7.96
CA HIS A 79 17.73 3.62 8.66
C HIS A 79 17.81 3.31 10.16
N SER A 80 19.05 3.19 10.67
CA SER A 80 19.34 2.87 12.07
C SER A 80 18.65 1.59 12.59
N THR A 81 18.42 0.62 11.71
CA THR A 81 17.87 -0.68 12.14
C THR A 81 18.87 -1.45 12.98
N LYS A 82 18.38 -2.05 14.07
CA LYS A 82 19.11 -3.07 14.85
C LYS A 82 18.72 -4.49 14.47
N LEU A 83 17.69 -4.63 13.61
CA LEU A 83 17.27 -5.93 13.11
C LEU A 83 18.18 -6.38 11.97
N PRO A 84 18.47 -7.68 11.87
CA PRO A 84 19.12 -8.24 10.70
C PRO A 84 18.34 -7.91 9.41
N LEU A 85 19.07 -7.74 8.31
CA LEU A 85 18.44 -7.52 7.01
C LEU A 85 17.61 -8.74 6.57
N THR A 86 18.05 -9.94 6.93
CA THR A 86 17.29 -11.18 6.70
C THR A 86 15.89 -11.10 7.29
N THR A 87 15.72 -10.55 8.50
CA THR A 87 14.41 -10.32 9.12
C THR A 87 13.55 -9.33 8.31
N TRP A 88 14.15 -8.27 7.77
CA TRP A 88 13.45 -7.33 6.91
C TRP A 88 13.00 -7.95 5.59
N PHE A 89 13.85 -8.75 4.97
CA PHE A 89 13.54 -9.45 3.73
C PHE A 89 12.40 -10.45 3.93
N GLN A 90 12.41 -11.21 5.02
CA GLN A 90 11.32 -12.09 5.40
C GLN A 90 10.01 -11.32 5.64
N ALA A 91 10.06 -10.19 6.36
CA ALA A 91 8.87 -9.35 6.58
C ALA A 91 8.28 -8.84 5.25
N ILE A 92 9.12 -8.33 4.35
CA ILE A 92 8.70 -7.88 3.02
C ILE A 92 8.11 -9.03 2.21
N TYR A 93 8.71 -10.22 2.31
CA TYR A 93 8.21 -11.42 1.67
C TYR A 93 6.81 -11.77 2.16
N PHE A 94 6.61 -11.91 3.46
CA PHE A 94 5.30 -12.27 4.02
C PHE A 94 4.24 -11.21 3.70
N LEU A 95 4.56 -9.92 3.75
CA LEU A 95 3.62 -8.85 3.42
C LEU A 95 3.32 -8.73 1.91
N SER A 96 4.14 -9.29 1.03
CA SER A 96 3.96 -9.21 -0.42
C SER A 96 3.47 -10.50 -1.08
N GLN A 97 3.86 -11.69 -0.58
CA GLN A 97 3.66 -12.96 -1.28
C GLN A 97 2.53 -13.82 -0.71
N THR A 98 2.11 -13.62 0.54
CA THR A 98 0.98 -14.37 1.11
C THR A 98 -0.34 -14.03 0.41
N LYS A 99 -1.27 -14.97 0.32
CA LYS A 99 -2.58 -14.75 -0.29
C LYS A 99 -3.39 -13.69 0.47
N ASN A 100 -3.41 -13.81 1.79
CA ASN A 100 -4.08 -12.87 2.68
C ASN A 100 -3.06 -11.89 3.27
N ASN A 101 -3.55 -10.83 3.88
CA ASN A 101 -2.73 -9.91 4.65
C ASN A 101 -2.17 -10.63 5.89
N VAL A 102 -1.11 -10.10 6.48
CA VAL A 102 -0.46 -10.65 7.67
C VAL A 102 -0.59 -9.66 8.82
N SER A 103 -1.11 -10.11 9.96
CA SER A 103 -1.22 -9.26 11.16
C SER A 103 0.15 -9.04 11.82
N ALA A 104 0.27 -8.00 12.64
CA ALA A 104 1.49 -7.79 13.42
C ALA A 104 1.74 -8.92 14.42
N LEU A 105 0.68 -9.51 14.96
CA LEU A 105 0.77 -10.67 15.85
C LEU A 105 1.30 -11.91 15.12
N GLU A 106 0.84 -12.15 13.92
CA GLU A 106 1.34 -13.24 13.08
C GLU A 106 2.81 -13.03 12.69
N LEU A 107 3.18 -11.80 12.31
CA LEU A 107 4.58 -11.46 12.05
C LEU A 107 5.49 -11.69 13.27
N THR A 108 5.01 -11.52 14.49
CA THR A 108 5.75 -11.86 15.71
C THR A 108 6.17 -13.32 15.70
N ARG A 109 5.25 -14.21 15.34
CA ARG A 109 5.49 -15.67 15.28
C ARG A 109 6.38 -16.06 14.11
N LEU A 110 6.13 -15.47 12.94
CA LEU A 110 6.89 -15.76 11.72
C LEU A 110 8.35 -15.29 11.77
N LEU A 111 8.60 -14.15 12.42
CA LEU A 111 9.92 -13.52 12.47
C LEU A 111 10.68 -13.76 13.78
N GLY A 112 10.03 -14.32 14.80
CA GLY A 112 10.65 -14.52 16.11
C GLY A 112 10.99 -13.21 16.84
N VAL A 113 10.23 -12.14 16.62
CA VAL A 113 10.46 -10.82 17.22
C VAL A 113 9.32 -10.42 18.16
N CYS A 114 9.54 -9.46 19.08
CA CYS A 114 8.47 -8.97 19.93
C CYS A 114 7.42 -8.17 19.13
N TYR A 115 6.18 -8.09 19.65
CA TYR A 115 5.06 -7.43 18.99
C TYR A 115 5.35 -5.97 18.59
N ARG A 116 6.01 -5.19 19.47
CA ARG A 116 6.38 -3.81 19.16
C ARG A 116 7.28 -3.72 17.93
N THR A 117 8.21 -4.66 17.78
CA THR A 117 9.11 -4.74 16.63
C THR A 117 8.37 -5.15 15.37
N ALA A 118 7.55 -6.20 15.43
CA ALA A 118 6.71 -6.65 14.32
C ALA A 118 5.76 -5.54 13.84
N TRP A 119 5.09 -4.86 14.76
CA TRP A 119 4.23 -3.72 14.48
C TRP A 119 4.98 -2.61 13.74
N ARG A 120 6.15 -2.21 14.26
CA ARG A 120 6.98 -1.15 13.65
C ARG A 120 7.45 -1.52 12.24
N VAL A 121 7.93 -2.75 12.04
CA VAL A 121 8.35 -3.25 10.73
C VAL A 121 7.17 -3.25 9.76
N LYS A 122 6.03 -3.82 10.15
CA LYS A 122 4.81 -3.82 9.34
C LYS A 122 4.40 -2.40 8.94
N HIS A 123 4.27 -1.49 9.90
CA HIS A 123 3.83 -0.12 9.63
C HIS A 123 4.81 0.67 8.76
N LYS A 124 6.12 0.42 8.85
CA LYS A 124 7.10 1.00 7.93
C LYS A 124 6.89 0.49 6.50
N ILE A 125 6.67 -0.82 6.32
CA ILE A 125 6.44 -1.42 5.00
C ILE A 125 5.09 -0.94 4.42
N MET A 126 4.04 -0.89 5.21
CA MET A 126 2.74 -0.34 4.80
C MET A 126 2.85 1.14 4.41
N GLN A 127 3.69 1.92 5.10
CA GLN A 127 3.96 3.31 4.73
C GLN A 127 4.65 3.42 3.37
N VAL A 128 5.57 2.52 3.05
CA VAL A 128 6.16 2.44 1.70
C VAL A 128 5.08 2.16 0.65
N MET A 129 4.19 1.21 0.93
CA MET A 129 3.06 0.91 0.04
C MET A 129 2.17 2.14 -0.17
N CYS A 130 1.82 2.83 0.92
CA CYS A 130 1.01 4.05 0.90
C CYS A 130 1.64 5.14 0.01
N GLU A 131 2.90 5.48 0.23
CA GLU A 131 3.61 6.51 -0.55
C GLU A 131 3.72 6.14 -2.04
N ARG A 132 3.76 4.85 -2.37
CA ARG A 132 3.77 4.39 -3.78
C ARG A 132 2.39 4.45 -4.42
N GLU A 133 1.32 4.26 -3.66
CA GLU A 133 -0.04 4.29 -4.18
C GLU A 133 -0.60 5.70 -4.34
N GLN A 134 -0.08 6.70 -3.64
CA GLN A 134 -0.49 8.11 -3.78
C GLN A 134 -0.32 8.67 -5.21
N MET A 135 0.51 8.04 -6.03
CA MET A 135 0.73 8.44 -7.43
C MET A 135 -0.19 7.70 -8.43
N THR A 136 -1.13 6.90 -7.93
CA THR A 136 -2.03 6.13 -8.78
C THR A 136 -3.17 7.02 -9.28
N ILE A 137 -3.19 7.29 -10.58
CA ILE A 137 -4.27 7.99 -11.27
C ILE A 137 -5.06 6.98 -12.08
N LEU A 138 -6.38 6.97 -11.93
CA LEU A 138 -7.30 6.11 -12.66
C LEU A 138 -7.76 6.79 -13.95
N ALA A 139 -7.88 6.01 -15.02
CA ALA A 139 -8.30 6.46 -16.35
C ALA A 139 -9.30 5.48 -16.97
N GLY A 140 -9.88 5.85 -18.15
CA GLY A 140 -10.87 5.02 -18.80
C GLY A 140 -12.12 4.85 -17.94
N ARG A 141 -12.76 3.67 -17.97
CA ARG A 141 -13.98 3.40 -17.20
C ARG A 141 -13.62 3.13 -15.73
N VAL A 142 -14.19 3.93 -14.81
CA VAL A 142 -13.94 3.85 -13.37
C VAL A 142 -15.27 3.68 -12.60
N GLU A 143 -15.42 2.55 -11.90
CA GLU A 143 -16.52 2.32 -10.97
C GLU A 143 -16.17 2.96 -9.63
N VAL A 144 -17.06 3.79 -9.07
CA VAL A 144 -16.84 4.50 -7.79
C VAL A 144 -18.00 4.24 -6.84
N ASP A 145 -17.67 3.97 -5.57
CA ASP A 145 -18.66 3.74 -4.52
C ASP A 145 -18.20 4.32 -3.18
N ASP A 146 -19.15 4.63 -2.30
CA ASP A 146 -18.90 5.02 -0.92
C ASP A 146 -18.74 3.78 -0.03
N ALA A 147 -17.77 3.84 0.87
CA ALA A 147 -17.55 2.75 1.80
C ALA A 147 -17.06 3.25 3.18
N TYR A 148 -17.13 2.39 4.17
CA TYR A 148 -16.77 2.71 5.54
C TYR A 148 -15.90 1.61 6.16
N LEU A 149 -14.83 2.02 6.83
CA LEU A 149 -14.10 1.18 7.76
C LEU A 149 -14.73 1.28 9.16
N GLY A 150 -14.65 0.19 9.91
CA GLY A 150 -15.28 0.10 11.22
C GLY A 150 -16.73 -0.37 11.15
N GLY A 151 -17.26 -0.71 12.32
CA GLY A 151 -18.62 -1.20 12.50
C GLY A 151 -19.45 -0.27 13.37
N GLU A 152 -20.73 -0.57 13.50
CA GLU A 152 -21.62 0.10 14.45
C GLU A 152 -21.25 -0.32 15.87
N ARG A 153 -21.18 0.65 16.77
CA ARG A 153 -21.06 0.36 18.21
C ARG A 153 -22.43 0.11 18.80
N SER A 154 -22.54 -0.89 19.66
CA SER A 154 -23.76 -1.12 20.44
C SER A 154 -24.12 0.13 21.24
N GLY A 155 -25.34 0.64 21.06
CA GLY A 155 -25.83 1.87 21.72
C GLY A 155 -25.44 3.19 21.05
N GLY A 156 -24.73 3.18 19.92
CA GLY A 156 -24.38 4.38 19.16
C GLY A 156 -25.39 4.75 18.06
N THR A 157 -25.13 5.85 17.33
CA THR A 157 -25.93 6.28 16.17
C THR A 157 -25.81 5.27 15.06
N VAL A 158 -26.95 4.80 14.53
CA VAL A 158 -27.03 3.82 13.45
C VAL A 158 -26.86 4.51 12.09
N GLY A 159 -26.23 3.79 11.12
CA GLY A 159 -26.14 4.25 9.74
C GLY A 159 -24.84 4.98 9.41
N ARG A 160 -24.88 5.87 8.40
CA ARG A 160 -23.72 6.59 7.86
C ARG A 160 -23.08 7.58 8.85
N GLY A 161 -23.82 8.05 9.85
CA GLY A 161 -23.38 8.98 10.90
C GLY A 161 -22.75 8.32 12.14
N SER A 162 -22.48 7.02 12.14
CA SER A 162 -21.86 6.34 13.29
C SER A 162 -20.42 6.82 13.50
N GLU A 163 -20.08 7.24 14.73
CA GLU A 163 -18.78 7.81 15.11
C GLU A 163 -17.59 6.87 14.87
N ASN A 164 -17.83 5.54 14.84
CA ASN A 164 -16.77 4.54 14.62
C ASN A 164 -16.57 4.20 13.15
N LYS A 165 -17.28 4.85 12.23
CA LYS A 165 -17.19 4.61 10.79
C LYS A 165 -16.31 5.67 10.14
N ILE A 166 -15.20 5.24 9.56
CA ILE A 166 -14.31 6.10 8.77
C ILE A 166 -14.69 5.99 7.31
N PRO A 167 -15.19 7.07 6.69
CA PRO A 167 -15.58 7.07 5.29
C PRO A 167 -14.35 6.98 4.37
N PHE A 168 -14.48 6.23 3.30
CA PHE A 168 -13.48 6.21 2.23
C PHE A 168 -14.13 5.99 0.88
N VAL A 169 -13.52 6.56 -0.16
CA VAL A 169 -13.92 6.32 -1.55
C VAL A 169 -13.24 5.06 -2.04
N ALA A 170 -14.01 4.15 -2.63
CA ALA A 170 -13.51 3.01 -3.36
C ALA A 170 -13.72 3.24 -4.87
N ALA A 171 -12.64 3.18 -5.64
CA ALA A 171 -12.67 3.36 -7.08
C ALA A 171 -11.92 2.24 -7.79
N VAL A 172 -12.47 1.73 -8.89
CA VAL A 172 -11.90 0.62 -9.67
C VAL A 172 -11.90 0.96 -11.15
N GLU A 173 -10.70 1.08 -11.70
CA GLU A 173 -10.49 1.18 -13.15
C GLU A 173 -10.68 -0.19 -13.80
N THR A 174 -11.46 -0.24 -14.89
CA THR A 174 -11.64 -1.42 -15.73
C THR A 174 -11.00 -1.21 -17.10
N ASN A 175 -10.57 -2.30 -17.74
CA ASN A 175 -10.12 -2.28 -19.12
C ASN A 175 -11.32 -2.35 -20.10
N ASP A 176 -11.05 -2.28 -21.40
CA ASP A 176 -12.07 -2.30 -22.46
C ASP A 176 -12.89 -3.60 -22.49
N GLN A 177 -12.36 -4.68 -21.93
CA GLN A 177 -13.04 -5.96 -21.75
C GLN A 177 -13.87 -6.02 -20.45
N GLY A 178 -13.95 -4.93 -19.69
CA GLY A 178 -14.67 -4.86 -18.43
C GLY A 178 -13.99 -5.60 -17.27
N HIS A 179 -12.68 -5.90 -17.33
CA HIS A 179 -11.96 -6.51 -16.22
C HIS A 179 -11.25 -5.45 -15.37
N PRO A 180 -11.15 -5.66 -14.05
CA PRO A 180 -10.55 -4.70 -13.13
C PRO A 180 -9.04 -4.61 -13.37
N LYS A 181 -8.53 -3.41 -13.50
CA LYS A 181 -7.11 -3.11 -13.77
C LYS A 181 -6.41 -2.57 -12.54
N ARG A 182 -6.90 -1.47 -12.00
CA ARG A 182 -6.38 -0.81 -10.80
C ARG A 182 -7.52 -0.45 -9.86
N ALA A 183 -7.19 -0.27 -8.58
CA ALA A 183 -8.10 0.25 -7.58
C ALA A 183 -7.42 1.35 -6.76
N VAL A 184 -8.24 2.27 -6.26
CA VAL A 184 -7.84 3.31 -5.30
C VAL A 184 -8.82 3.27 -4.12
N PHE A 185 -8.28 3.27 -2.90
CA PHE A 185 -9.04 3.36 -1.66
C PHE A 185 -8.53 4.56 -0.87
N SER A 186 -9.31 5.62 -0.80
CA SER A 186 -8.90 6.87 -0.18
C SER A 186 -9.81 7.24 0.97
N PRO A 187 -9.33 7.29 2.22
CA PRO A 187 -10.08 7.92 3.30
C PRO A 187 -10.44 9.35 2.94
N VAL A 188 -11.65 9.76 3.29
CA VAL A 188 -12.15 11.13 3.17
C VAL A 188 -12.72 11.57 4.52
N LYS A 189 -12.77 12.87 4.78
CA LYS A 189 -13.32 13.36 6.05
C LYS A 189 -14.84 13.17 6.13
N ALA A 190 -15.50 13.37 5.01
CA ALA A 190 -16.95 13.19 4.86
C ALA A 190 -17.32 13.03 3.39
N PHE A 191 -18.48 12.43 3.12
CA PHE A 191 -19.05 12.40 1.77
C PHE A 191 -19.80 13.71 1.48
N ASN A 192 -19.04 14.74 1.09
CA ASN A 192 -19.54 16.02 0.61
C ASN A 192 -18.86 16.41 -0.70
N SER A 193 -19.41 17.40 -1.41
CA SER A 193 -18.93 17.80 -2.73
C SER A 193 -17.50 18.31 -2.72
N ALA A 194 -17.07 19.02 -1.67
CA ALA A 194 -15.71 19.57 -1.58
C ALA A 194 -14.66 18.47 -1.43
N GLU A 195 -14.87 17.51 -0.53
CA GLU A 195 -13.97 16.36 -0.31
C GLU A 195 -13.91 15.47 -1.56
N ILE A 196 -15.04 15.21 -2.22
CA ILE A 196 -15.07 14.39 -3.44
C ILE A 196 -14.42 15.11 -4.62
N ALA A 197 -14.57 16.42 -4.76
CA ALA A 197 -13.87 17.19 -5.79
C ALA A 197 -12.34 17.14 -5.58
N ALA A 198 -11.88 17.36 -4.35
CA ALA A 198 -10.45 17.28 -4.00
C ALA A 198 -9.90 15.86 -4.26
N TRP A 199 -10.62 14.82 -3.85
CA TRP A 199 -10.27 13.44 -4.12
C TRP A 199 -10.16 13.16 -5.62
N ALA A 200 -11.13 13.61 -6.41
CA ALA A 200 -11.19 13.38 -7.85
C ALA A 200 -9.99 14.02 -8.57
N CYS A 201 -9.63 15.26 -8.23
CA CYS A 201 -8.46 15.95 -8.79
C CYS A 201 -7.14 15.21 -8.52
N CYS A 202 -7.04 14.48 -7.40
CA CYS A 202 -5.84 13.73 -7.04
C CYS A 202 -5.78 12.31 -7.65
N ASN A 203 -6.93 11.70 -7.98
CA ASN A 203 -7.01 10.27 -8.27
C ASN A 203 -7.58 9.93 -9.66
N LEU A 204 -8.22 10.88 -10.35
CA LEU A 204 -8.85 10.66 -11.64
C LEU A 204 -8.17 11.47 -12.75
N SER A 205 -8.00 10.83 -13.90
CA SER A 205 -7.60 11.50 -15.13
C SER A 205 -8.80 12.25 -15.74
N ALA A 206 -8.55 13.35 -16.44
CA ALA A 206 -9.57 14.05 -17.22
C ALA A 206 -10.22 13.15 -18.31
N SER A 207 -9.54 12.10 -18.74
CA SER A 207 -10.07 11.11 -19.70
C SER A 207 -10.92 10.01 -19.03
N ALA A 208 -11.12 10.04 -17.72
CA ALA A 208 -11.90 9.00 -17.04
C ALA A 208 -13.40 9.16 -17.29
N ILE A 209 -14.09 8.03 -17.37
CA ILE A 209 -15.57 7.94 -17.36
C ILE A 209 -15.95 7.31 -16.03
N VAL A 210 -16.46 8.13 -15.12
CA VAL A 210 -16.78 7.71 -13.74
C VAL A 210 -18.24 7.28 -13.68
N ILE A 211 -18.46 6.08 -13.16
CA ILE A 211 -19.77 5.50 -12.90
C ILE A 211 -19.97 5.39 -11.41
N SER A 212 -21.03 5.99 -10.88
CA SER A 212 -21.41 5.94 -9.46
C SER A 212 -22.91 5.67 -9.28
N ASP A 213 -23.32 5.30 -8.07
CA ASP A 213 -24.71 4.99 -7.71
C ASP A 213 -25.66 6.22 -7.69
N GLY A 214 -25.20 7.40 -8.12
CA GLY A 214 -25.95 8.64 -8.09
C GLY A 214 -26.02 9.32 -6.73
N PHE A 215 -25.21 8.92 -5.75
CA PHE A 215 -25.05 9.66 -4.50
C PHE A 215 -24.63 11.11 -4.80
N ALA A 216 -25.36 12.08 -4.25
CA ALA A 216 -25.28 13.48 -4.68
C ALA A 216 -23.87 14.08 -4.68
N CYS A 217 -23.01 13.72 -3.71
CA CYS A 217 -21.64 14.22 -3.63
C CYS A 217 -20.75 13.76 -4.79
N PHE A 218 -21.03 12.61 -5.42
CA PHE A 218 -20.23 12.12 -6.55
C PHE A 218 -20.40 12.94 -7.83
N ARG A 219 -21.39 13.82 -7.91
CA ARG A 219 -21.46 14.80 -9.01
C ARG A 219 -20.23 15.70 -9.08
N ALA A 220 -19.55 15.89 -7.94
CA ALA A 220 -18.35 16.72 -7.84
C ALA A 220 -17.10 16.10 -8.47
N VAL A 221 -17.13 14.83 -8.93
CA VAL A 221 -15.97 14.18 -9.59
C VAL A 221 -15.59 14.91 -10.89
N VAL A 222 -16.52 15.61 -11.52
CA VAL A 222 -16.28 16.41 -12.73
C VAL A 222 -15.25 17.52 -12.53
N ALA A 223 -14.92 17.87 -11.28
CA ALA A 223 -13.87 18.82 -10.97
C ALA A 223 -12.48 18.38 -11.48
N SER A 224 -12.25 17.08 -11.69
CA SER A 224 -11.03 16.55 -12.32
C SER A 224 -11.02 16.68 -13.85
N GLY A 225 -12.09 17.17 -14.46
CA GLY A 225 -12.30 17.21 -15.92
C GLY A 225 -12.86 15.90 -16.50
N CYS A 226 -13.14 14.89 -15.67
CA CYS A 226 -13.68 13.60 -16.10
C CYS A 226 -15.17 13.68 -16.46
N THR A 227 -15.66 12.68 -17.21
CA THR A 227 -17.09 12.50 -17.47
C THR A 227 -17.73 11.70 -16.34
N HIS A 228 -18.88 12.16 -15.84
CA HIS A 228 -19.63 11.44 -14.80
C HIS A 228 -20.94 10.86 -15.39
N GLN A 229 -21.14 9.58 -15.17
CA GLN A 229 -22.34 8.83 -15.56
C GLN A 229 -22.96 8.20 -14.31
N PRO A 230 -23.92 8.89 -13.65
CA PRO A 230 -24.61 8.33 -12.50
C PRO A 230 -25.61 7.26 -12.94
N GLU A 231 -25.53 6.08 -12.36
CA GLU A 231 -26.47 4.98 -12.56
C GLU A 231 -27.35 4.85 -11.34
N VAL A 232 -28.54 5.48 -11.38
CA VAL A 232 -29.52 5.44 -10.28
C VAL A 232 -30.21 4.09 -10.28
N ILE A 233 -29.88 3.28 -9.30
CA ILE A 233 -30.44 1.94 -9.13
C ILE A 233 -31.56 2.00 -8.10
N GLY A 234 -32.73 1.45 -8.44
CA GLY A 234 -33.85 1.32 -7.51
C GLY A 234 -33.48 0.46 -6.29
N LYS A 235 -34.17 0.66 -5.17
CA LYS A 235 -33.98 -0.10 -3.92
C LYS A 235 -34.22 -1.60 -4.13
N GLY A 236 -33.27 -2.47 -3.71
CA GLY A 236 -33.46 -3.90 -3.65
C GLY A 236 -32.24 -4.74 -4.05
N ARG A 237 -32.36 -6.09 -3.93
CA ARG A 237 -31.32 -7.08 -4.27
C ARG A 237 -30.82 -7.01 -5.73
N LYS A 238 -31.60 -6.43 -6.64
CA LYS A 238 -31.22 -6.23 -8.05
C LYS A 238 -30.05 -5.25 -8.22
N SER A 239 -29.80 -4.37 -7.24
CA SER A 239 -28.68 -3.41 -7.29
C SER A 239 -27.30 -4.08 -7.24
N ILE A 240 -27.21 -5.24 -6.57
CA ILE A 240 -25.94 -5.97 -6.40
C ILE A 240 -25.54 -6.73 -7.68
N SER A 241 -26.49 -7.05 -8.55
CA SER A 241 -26.29 -7.86 -9.76
C SER A 241 -25.95 -7.06 -11.00
N LEU A 242 -25.95 -5.71 -10.93
CA LEU A 242 -25.66 -4.87 -12.07
C LEU A 242 -24.19 -4.91 -12.46
N GLN A 243 -23.93 -5.18 -13.72
CA GLN A 243 -22.57 -5.28 -14.25
C GLN A 243 -21.77 -3.98 -14.09
N CYS A 244 -22.44 -2.82 -13.96
CA CYS A 244 -21.81 -1.50 -13.85
C CYS A 244 -21.06 -1.28 -12.51
N PHE A 245 -21.38 -2.02 -11.43
CA PHE A 245 -20.73 -1.93 -10.11
C PHE A 245 -20.11 -3.26 -9.67
N LYS A 246 -19.98 -4.18 -10.59
CA LYS A 246 -19.50 -5.54 -10.29
C LYS A 246 -18.16 -5.55 -9.58
N TRP A 247 -17.22 -4.75 -10.06
CA TRP A 247 -15.86 -4.82 -9.58
C TRP A 247 -15.64 -4.03 -8.31
N VAL A 248 -16.21 -2.85 -8.17
CA VAL A 248 -16.13 -2.10 -6.91
C VAL A 248 -16.76 -2.92 -5.77
N ASN A 249 -17.93 -3.52 -5.98
CA ASN A 249 -18.58 -4.38 -4.99
C ASN A 249 -17.75 -5.64 -4.65
N THR A 250 -17.20 -6.31 -5.67
CA THR A 250 -16.35 -7.49 -5.47
C THR A 250 -15.11 -7.15 -4.65
N ILE A 251 -14.45 -6.03 -4.96
CA ILE A 251 -13.23 -5.62 -4.28
C ILE A 251 -13.53 -5.14 -2.88
N LEU A 252 -14.63 -4.42 -2.65
CA LEU A 252 -15.10 -4.06 -1.30
C LEU A 252 -15.43 -5.30 -0.45
N GLY A 253 -16.05 -6.32 -1.04
CA GLY A 253 -16.28 -7.60 -0.38
C GLY A 253 -14.97 -8.28 0.05
N ASN A 254 -13.97 -8.33 -0.85
CA ASN A 254 -12.66 -8.88 -0.57
C ASN A 254 -11.90 -8.08 0.51
N LEU A 255 -11.99 -6.74 0.46
CA LEU A 255 -11.41 -5.84 1.45
C LEU A 255 -12.00 -6.10 2.84
N LYS A 256 -13.33 -6.16 2.96
CA LYS A 256 -14.02 -6.46 4.23
C LYS A 256 -13.61 -7.84 4.77
N SER A 257 -13.54 -8.85 3.90
CA SER A 257 -13.09 -10.19 4.28
C SER A 257 -11.63 -10.21 4.75
N ALA A 258 -10.74 -9.47 4.09
CA ALA A 258 -9.33 -9.35 4.48
C ALA A 258 -9.18 -8.64 5.83
N ILE A 259 -9.92 -7.55 6.06
CA ILE A 259 -9.88 -6.82 7.33
C ILE A 259 -10.42 -7.68 8.47
N ASN A 260 -11.58 -8.27 8.32
CA ASN A 260 -12.23 -9.07 9.37
C ASN A 260 -11.44 -10.36 9.66
N GLY A 261 -10.92 -11.02 8.64
CA GLY A 261 -10.20 -12.30 8.79
C GLY A 261 -8.77 -12.16 9.30
N THR A 262 -8.12 -10.99 9.11
CA THR A 262 -6.70 -10.81 9.48
C THR A 262 -6.52 -9.89 10.67
N TYR A 263 -7.26 -8.78 10.71
CA TYR A 263 -6.99 -7.71 11.68
C TYR A 263 -8.03 -7.63 12.77
N HIS A 264 -9.23 -8.16 12.56
CA HIS A 264 -10.42 -8.04 13.41
C HIS A 264 -10.79 -6.58 13.72
N GLY A 265 -9.84 -5.76 14.12
CA GLY A 265 -9.98 -4.33 14.38
C GLY A 265 -8.62 -3.66 14.57
N PHE A 266 -8.57 -2.38 14.29
CA PHE A 266 -7.46 -1.47 14.55
C PHE A 266 -8.03 -0.07 14.75
N ASP A 267 -7.20 0.90 15.16
CA ASP A 267 -7.62 2.30 15.21
C ASP A 267 -7.84 2.81 13.77
N PHE A 268 -9.09 2.70 13.29
CA PHE A 268 -9.47 3.03 11.91
C PHE A 268 -9.21 4.50 11.61
N ALA A 269 -9.55 5.41 12.52
CA ALA A 269 -9.34 6.84 12.34
C ALA A 269 -7.86 7.17 12.15
N LYS A 270 -6.99 6.45 12.84
CA LYS A 270 -5.55 6.73 12.86
C LYS A 270 -4.76 6.11 11.74
N TYR A 271 -5.17 4.91 11.28
CA TYR A 271 -4.36 4.08 10.39
C TYR A 271 -5.07 3.64 9.12
N ALA A 272 -6.28 4.16 8.83
CA ALA A 272 -7.09 3.77 7.68
C ALA A 272 -6.28 3.75 6.37
N ASN A 273 -5.57 4.82 6.09
CA ASN A 273 -4.84 4.98 4.83
C ASN A 273 -3.77 3.89 4.64
N ARG A 274 -3.00 3.52 5.66
CA ARG A 274 -1.98 2.46 5.55
C ARG A 274 -2.57 1.08 5.29
N TYR A 275 -3.66 0.73 5.98
CA TYR A 275 -4.30 -0.57 5.80
C TYR A 275 -5.02 -0.67 4.45
N LEU A 276 -5.68 0.39 4.01
CA LEU A 276 -6.27 0.48 2.68
C LEU A 276 -5.18 0.40 1.59
N SER A 277 -4.08 1.13 1.77
CA SER A 277 -2.96 1.13 0.82
C SER A 277 -2.24 -0.21 0.74
N GLU A 278 -2.17 -1.00 1.81
CA GLU A 278 -1.63 -2.37 1.77
C GLU A 278 -2.45 -3.23 0.82
N ILE A 279 -3.78 -3.18 0.93
CA ILE A 279 -4.70 -3.94 0.08
C ILE A 279 -4.63 -3.44 -1.36
N GLN A 280 -4.64 -2.11 -1.55
CA GLN A 280 -4.53 -1.46 -2.85
C GLN A 280 -3.22 -1.82 -3.56
N TYR A 281 -2.08 -1.71 -2.86
CA TYR A 281 -0.76 -2.02 -3.40
C TYR A 281 -0.68 -3.44 -3.95
N ARG A 282 -1.20 -4.41 -3.20
CA ARG A 282 -1.23 -5.82 -3.57
C ARG A 282 -2.20 -6.07 -4.72
N PHE A 283 -3.38 -5.48 -4.69
CA PHE A 283 -4.36 -5.58 -5.76
C PHE A 283 -3.81 -5.02 -7.08
N ASN A 284 -3.22 -3.84 -7.05
CA ASN A 284 -2.70 -3.17 -8.24
C ASN A 284 -1.52 -3.89 -8.89
N ARG A 285 -0.88 -4.82 -8.16
CA ARG A 285 0.27 -5.63 -8.64
C ARG A 285 -0.04 -7.13 -8.73
N ARG A 286 -1.30 -7.52 -8.60
CA ARG A 286 -1.72 -8.93 -8.58
C ARG A 286 -1.41 -9.71 -9.86
N PHE A 287 -1.11 -9.02 -10.96
CA PHE A 287 -0.73 -9.65 -12.23
C PHE A 287 0.77 -9.95 -12.35
N ASP A 288 1.59 -9.49 -11.40
CA ASP A 288 3.04 -9.70 -11.38
C ASP A 288 3.52 -9.93 -9.95
N LEU A 289 3.10 -11.06 -9.37
CA LEU A 289 3.43 -11.42 -7.99
C LEU A 289 4.93 -11.60 -7.78
N ARG A 290 5.62 -12.15 -8.79
CA ARG A 290 7.06 -12.45 -8.66
C ARG A 290 7.90 -11.19 -8.47
N SER A 291 7.58 -10.10 -9.16
CA SER A 291 8.35 -8.85 -9.05
C SER A 291 7.97 -8.02 -7.82
N MET A 292 6.84 -8.31 -7.17
CA MET A 292 6.31 -7.47 -6.07
C MET A 292 7.30 -7.33 -4.92
N PHE A 293 8.00 -8.39 -4.55
CA PHE A 293 9.02 -8.39 -3.50
C PHE A 293 10.15 -7.40 -3.83
N ALA A 294 10.77 -7.53 -5.00
CA ALA A 294 11.88 -6.67 -5.41
C ALA A 294 11.46 -5.20 -5.56
N ARG A 295 10.25 -4.96 -6.09
CA ARG A 295 9.68 -3.61 -6.20
C ARG A 295 9.45 -2.97 -4.84
N LEU A 296 8.96 -3.74 -3.86
CA LEU A 296 8.73 -3.24 -2.50
C LEU A 296 10.05 -2.97 -1.78
N LEU A 297 11.03 -3.84 -1.96
CA LEU A 297 12.37 -3.65 -1.42
C LEU A 297 13.03 -2.37 -1.98
N LEU A 298 13.01 -2.19 -3.30
CA LEU A 298 13.52 -0.98 -3.96
C LEU A 298 12.80 0.29 -3.48
N SER A 299 11.48 0.21 -3.33
CA SER A 299 10.68 1.32 -2.80
C SER A 299 11.07 1.63 -1.36
N GLY A 300 11.33 0.62 -0.54
CA GLY A 300 11.81 0.78 0.83
C GLY A 300 13.17 1.48 0.93
N ILE A 301 14.08 1.23 -0.02
CA ILE A 301 15.36 1.93 -0.12
C ILE A 301 15.15 3.42 -0.43
N LYS A 302 14.19 3.74 -1.30
CA LYS A 302 13.89 5.11 -1.76
C LYS A 302 13.01 5.90 -0.79
N THR A 303 12.27 5.22 0.08
CA THR A 303 11.43 5.86 1.10
C THR A 303 12.30 6.32 2.27
N GLY A 304 12.16 7.58 2.66
CA GLY A 304 12.94 8.17 3.74
C GLY A 304 12.69 7.53 5.11
N LYS A 305 13.51 7.94 6.08
CA LYS A 305 13.40 7.51 7.48
C LYS A 305 11.98 7.74 8.03
N ARG A 306 11.39 6.71 8.65
CA ARG A 306 10.12 6.77 9.38
C ARG A 306 10.36 6.28 10.81
N THR A 307 10.27 7.20 11.79
CA THR A 307 10.41 6.86 13.22
C THR A 307 9.13 6.22 13.76
N GLU A 308 9.22 5.51 14.90
CA GLU A 308 8.02 4.97 15.55
C GLU A 308 7.07 6.08 15.99
N ALA A 309 7.59 7.17 16.54
CA ALA A 309 6.78 8.34 16.91
C ALA A 309 6.01 8.89 15.70
N TRP A 310 6.69 9.05 14.56
CA TRP A 310 6.05 9.48 13.32
C TRP A 310 4.96 8.49 12.85
N LEU A 311 5.21 7.18 12.96
CA LEU A 311 4.23 6.15 12.58
C LEU A 311 3.01 6.12 13.50
N ARG A 312 3.14 6.61 14.73
CA ARG A 312 2.07 6.66 15.73
C ARG A 312 1.26 7.96 15.72
N VAL A 313 1.67 8.97 14.98
CA VAL A 313 0.87 10.18 14.76
C VAL A 313 -0.34 9.82 13.88
N ALA A 314 -1.50 10.38 14.18
CA ALA A 314 -2.70 10.23 13.36
C ALA A 314 -2.44 10.76 11.93
N GLU A 315 -3.07 10.15 10.95
CA GLU A 315 -2.84 10.50 9.54
C GLU A 315 -3.35 11.89 9.21
N ASP A 316 -4.43 12.32 9.87
CA ASP A 316 -5.01 13.67 9.72
C ASP A 316 -4.13 14.80 10.28
N SER A 317 -3.10 14.46 11.05
CA SER A 317 -2.16 15.41 11.66
C SER A 317 -0.87 15.58 10.87
N ARG A 318 -0.83 15.08 9.61
CA ARG A 318 0.37 15.07 8.78
C ARG A 318 0.29 15.96 7.56
#